data_eb152764925d7efd96f16388d7cac6fa
#
_entry.id   eb152764925d7efd96f16388d7cac6fa
#
_cell.length_a   1.000
_cell.length_b   1.000
_cell.length_c   1.000
_cell.angle_alpha   90.00
_cell.angle_beta   90.00
_cell.angle_gamma   90.00
#
_symmetry.space_group_name_H-M   'P 1'
#
loop_
_entity.id
_entity.type
_entity.pdbx_description
1 polymer ?
#
loop_
_entity_poly.entity_id
_entity_poly.type
_entity_poly.pdbx_seq_one_letter_code
_entity_poly.pdbx_strand_id
1 'polypeptide(L)'
;MFFLDFPAHDFEQMVLQAREELKNASLVEHDAPFIVTLSQQTKDRIPTLLYSRHDYSGKPGQSSVVLNGKALKAGASTNGVKVEEILPDSVVLSFQGTRFRLRALNSWVNL
;
A
#
# COMPACT_ATOMS: atom_id res chain seq x y z
N MET A 1 -31.36 4.33 16.63
CA MET A 1 -31.13 4.04 16.15
C MET A 1 -30.92 3.77 15.73
N PHE A 2 -30.66 3.74 15.99
CA PHE A 2 -30.37 3.25 15.41
C PHE A 2 -30.17 3.14 15.32
N PHE A 3 -30.39 3.40 15.55
CA PHE A 3 -30.15 2.90 15.36
C PHE A 3 -30.16 2.57 15.51
N LEU A 4 -30.95 3.05 15.56
CA LEU A 4 -30.91 2.19 15.75
C LEU A 4 -30.90 1.55 16.45
N ASP A 5 -32.62 1.43 16.23
CA ASP A 5 -32.17 0.83 17.10
C ASP A 5 -31.24 0.38 17.26
N PHE A 6 -30.86 0.96 16.89
CA PHE A 6 -29.60 0.48 17.15
C PHE A 6 -29.27 0.74 18.58
N PRO A 7 -28.83 -0.25 19.34
CA PRO A 7 -28.04 0.03 20.51
C PRO A 7 -26.92 0.95 20.11
N ALA A 8 -26.47 1.81 20.99
CA ALA A 8 -25.47 2.81 20.66
C ALA A 8 -24.19 2.16 20.12
N HIS A 9 -23.76 1.04 20.68
CA HIS A 9 -22.53 0.39 20.21
C HIS A 9 -22.69 -0.18 18.81
N ASP A 10 -23.90 -0.59 18.42
CA ASP A 10 -24.13 -1.07 17.07
C ASP A 10 -24.04 0.07 16.07
N PHE A 11 -24.52 1.23 16.48
CA PHE A 11 -24.40 2.41 15.64
C PHE A 11 -22.93 2.78 15.44
N GLU A 12 -22.13 2.74 16.49
CA GLU A 12 -20.72 3.02 16.40
C GLU A 12 -20.02 2.01 15.49
N GLN A 13 -20.37 0.74 15.59
CA GLN A 13 -19.83 -0.29 14.73
C GLN A 13 -20.16 -0.01 13.27
N MET A 14 -21.38 0.39 13.01
CA MET A 14 -21.78 0.73 11.64
C MET A 14 -20.98 1.89 11.10
N VAL A 15 -20.73 2.91 11.90
CA VAL A 15 -19.95 4.08 11.47
C VAL A 15 -18.51 3.68 11.20
N LEU A 16 -17.91 2.87 12.08
CA LEU A 16 -16.54 2.41 11.88
C LEU A 16 -16.43 1.54 10.63
N GLN A 17 -17.38 0.64 10.44
CA GLN A 17 -17.40 -0.23 9.28
C GLN A 17 -17.56 0.59 8.00
N ALA A 18 -18.44 1.58 8.01
CA ALA A 18 -18.64 2.43 6.84
C ALA A 18 -17.37 3.21 6.50
N ARG A 19 -16.63 3.67 7.50
CA ARG A 19 -15.36 4.34 7.26
C ARG A 19 -14.35 3.41 6.63
N GLU A 20 -14.28 2.18 7.11
CA GLU A 20 -13.36 1.21 6.54
C GLU A 20 -13.74 0.85 5.12
N GLU A 21 -15.03 0.69 4.86
CA GLU A 21 -15.50 0.41 3.52
C GLU A 21 -15.19 1.55 2.56
N LEU A 22 -15.40 2.79 2.98
CA LEU A 22 -15.07 3.94 2.17
C LEU A 22 -13.58 4.03 1.92
N LYS A 23 -12.78 3.78 2.96
CA LYS A 23 -11.34 3.79 2.84
C LYS A 23 -10.86 2.71 1.88
N ASN A 24 -11.44 1.52 1.98
CA ASN A 24 -11.10 0.41 1.09
C ASN A 24 -11.60 0.65 -0.32
N ALA A 25 -12.78 1.25 -0.46
CA ALA A 25 -13.35 1.54 -1.77
C ALA A 25 -12.52 2.56 -2.53
N SER A 26 -11.74 3.40 -1.82
CA SER A 26 -10.86 4.35 -2.48
C SER A 26 -9.57 3.73 -2.98
N LEU A 27 -9.28 2.49 -2.60
CA LEU A 27 -8.08 1.79 -3.05
C LEU A 27 -8.35 1.09 -4.38
N VAL A 28 -7.38 1.20 -5.27
CA VAL A 28 -7.44 0.49 -6.55
C VAL A 28 -7.29 -1.00 -6.27
N GLU A 29 -8.12 -1.80 -6.92
CA GLU A 29 -8.04 -3.25 -6.77
C GLU A 29 -6.76 -3.79 -7.38
N HIS A 30 -6.10 -4.68 -6.65
CA HIS A 30 -4.90 -5.35 -7.12
C HIS A 30 -4.71 -6.61 -6.29
N ASP A 31 -4.16 -7.65 -6.91
CA ASP A 31 -4.02 -8.94 -6.23
C ASP A 31 -2.79 -9.03 -5.33
N ALA A 32 -1.87 -8.08 -5.41
CA ALA A 32 -0.70 -8.08 -4.54
C ALA A 32 -1.13 -7.77 -3.10
N PRO A 33 -0.69 -8.58 -2.12
CA PRO A 33 -1.04 -8.32 -0.72
C PRO A 33 -0.29 -7.10 -0.18
N PHE A 34 -0.94 -6.37 0.72
CA PHE A 34 -0.24 -5.30 1.43
C PHE A 34 0.83 -5.91 2.33
N ILE A 35 1.94 -5.21 2.46
CA ILE A 35 3.09 -5.71 3.21
C ILE A 35 2.71 -6.09 4.64
N VAL A 36 1.79 -5.35 5.26
CA VAL A 36 1.38 -5.62 6.64
C VAL A 36 0.70 -6.97 6.81
N THR A 37 0.18 -7.55 5.72
CA THR A 37 -0.50 -8.85 5.79
C THR A 37 0.44 -10.02 5.56
N LEU A 38 1.71 -9.77 5.25
CA LEU A 38 2.67 -10.84 5.04
C LEU A 38 3.09 -11.45 6.37
N SER A 39 3.64 -12.68 6.30
CA SER A 39 4.15 -13.32 7.50
C SER A 39 5.32 -12.53 8.07
N GLN A 40 5.54 -12.66 9.37
CA GLN A 40 6.65 -11.95 10.02
C GLN A 40 7.98 -12.33 9.40
N GLN A 41 8.17 -13.62 9.08
CA GLN A 41 9.41 -14.08 8.46
C GLN A 41 9.65 -13.39 7.12
N THR A 42 8.61 -13.22 6.33
CA THR A 42 8.72 -12.55 5.03
C THR A 42 9.02 -11.06 5.23
N LYS A 43 8.31 -10.42 6.16
CA LYS A 43 8.50 -9.00 6.43
C LYS A 43 9.93 -8.73 6.92
N ASP A 44 10.49 -9.64 7.71
CA ASP A 44 11.83 -9.47 8.26
C ASP A 44 12.90 -9.45 7.19
N ARG A 45 12.64 -10.02 6.02
CA ARG A 45 13.60 -10.05 4.93
C ARG A 45 13.54 -8.80 4.05
N ILE A 46 12.45 -8.06 4.11
CA ILE A 46 12.27 -6.89 3.24
C ILE A 46 13.05 -5.73 3.85
N PRO A 47 13.96 -5.11 3.09
CA PRO A 47 14.75 -4.00 3.63
C PRO A 47 13.89 -2.78 3.88
N THR A 48 14.40 -1.87 4.68
CA THR A 48 13.75 -0.59 4.93
C THR A 48 13.55 0.14 3.62
N LEU A 49 12.34 0.66 3.43
CA LEU A 49 11.97 1.41 2.24
C LEU A 49 11.39 2.74 2.68
N LEU A 50 12.16 3.80 2.50
CA LEU A 50 11.72 5.16 2.82
C LEU A 50 11.01 5.71 1.59
N TYR A 51 9.71 5.82 1.68
CA TYR A 51 8.83 6.15 0.55
C TYR A 51 8.45 7.62 0.66
N SER A 52 9.19 8.48 -0.03
CA SER A 52 9.07 9.92 0.17
C SER A 52 8.30 10.64 -0.92
N ARG A 53 8.05 9.99 -2.05
CA ARG A 53 7.32 10.65 -3.14
C ARG A 53 6.56 9.63 -3.97
N HIS A 54 5.37 10.04 -4.42
CA HIS A 54 4.49 9.20 -5.24
C HIS A 54 3.87 10.08 -6.32
N ASP A 55 4.32 9.92 -7.54
CA ASP A 55 3.80 10.66 -8.68
C ASP A 55 3.12 9.70 -9.63
N TYR A 56 1.81 9.66 -9.58
CA TYR A 56 1.02 8.81 -10.46
C TYR A 56 0.59 9.59 -11.69
N SER A 57 0.70 8.96 -12.85
CA SER A 57 0.16 9.50 -14.10
C SER A 57 -0.65 8.40 -14.78
N GLY A 58 -1.77 8.77 -15.36
CA GLY A 58 -2.55 7.83 -16.14
C GLY A 58 -1.90 7.45 -17.46
N LYS A 59 -0.79 8.09 -17.82
CA LYS A 59 -0.08 7.79 -19.07
C LYS A 59 1.00 6.75 -18.81
N PRO A 60 1.09 5.71 -19.66
CA PRO A 60 2.09 4.66 -19.46
C PRO A 60 3.51 5.21 -19.37
N GLY A 61 4.28 4.69 -18.43
CA GLY A 61 5.68 5.04 -18.28
C GLY A 61 5.96 6.40 -17.67
N GLN A 62 4.94 7.12 -17.18
CA GLN A 62 5.14 8.45 -16.63
C GLN A 62 4.98 8.54 -15.12
N SER A 63 4.57 7.45 -14.49
CA SER A 63 4.49 7.41 -13.04
C SER A 63 5.85 7.11 -12.45
N SER A 64 6.11 7.64 -11.25
CA SER A 64 7.35 7.35 -10.53
C SER A 64 7.11 7.42 -9.04
N VAL A 65 7.99 6.74 -8.29
CA VAL A 65 8.01 6.82 -6.83
C VAL A 65 9.45 7.07 -6.41
N VAL A 66 9.63 7.64 -5.23
CA VAL A 66 10.97 7.80 -4.67
C VAL A 66 11.08 6.88 -3.45
N LEU A 67 11.98 5.93 -3.56
CA LEU A 67 12.27 4.97 -2.48
C LEU A 67 13.74 5.09 -2.14
N ASN A 68 14.02 5.29 -0.84
CA ASN A 68 15.40 5.44 -0.36
C ASN A 68 16.18 6.51 -1.12
N GLY A 69 15.51 7.60 -1.43
CA GLY A 69 16.11 8.72 -2.13
C GLY A 69 16.29 8.55 -3.63
N LYS A 70 15.79 7.45 -4.19
CA LYS A 70 15.97 7.15 -5.61
C LYS A 70 14.63 7.19 -6.34
N ALA A 71 14.56 7.94 -7.43
CA ALA A 71 13.36 8.00 -8.25
C ALA A 71 13.29 6.76 -9.13
N LEU A 72 12.20 6.03 -9.05
CA LEU A 72 12.03 4.75 -9.74
C LEU A 72 10.73 4.75 -10.54
N LYS A 73 10.81 4.21 -11.74
CA LYS A 73 9.62 3.92 -12.56
C LYS A 73 9.38 2.42 -12.53
N ALA A 74 8.23 2.00 -13.04
CA ALA A 74 7.94 0.57 -13.14
C ALA A 74 9.09 -0.13 -13.89
N GLY A 75 9.57 -1.23 -13.32
CA GLY A 75 10.70 -1.98 -13.85
C GLY A 75 12.04 -1.63 -13.22
N ALA A 76 12.14 -0.49 -12.55
CA ALA A 76 13.40 -0.10 -11.90
C ALA A 76 13.46 -0.69 -10.48
N SER A 77 14.66 -0.73 -9.91
CA SER A 77 14.85 -1.33 -8.60
C SER A 77 15.88 -0.56 -7.78
N THR A 78 15.78 -0.72 -6.47
CA THR A 78 16.78 -0.22 -5.52
C THR A 78 16.87 -1.22 -4.37
N ASN A 79 18.09 -1.48 -3.90
CA ASN A 79 18.33 -2.41 -2.78
C ASN A 79 17.68 -3.78 -2.99
N GLY A 80 17.63 -4.25 -4.25
CA GLY A 80 17.02 -5.53 -4.57
C GLY A 80 15.50 -5.52 -4.64
N VAL A 81 14.87 -4.39 -4.36
CA VAL A 81 13.42 -4.25 -4.45
C VAL A 81 13.08 -3.64 -5.81
N LYS A 82 12.23 -4.33 -6.56
CA LYS A 82 11.82 -3.90 -7.90
C LYS A 82 10.43 -3.30 -7.86
N VAL A 83 10.25 -2.19 -8.57
CA VAL A 83 8.92 -1.59 -8.75
C VAL A 83 8.22 -2.37 -9.86
N GLU A 84 7.15 -3.07 -9.50
CA GLU A 84 6.38 -3.84 -10.47
C GLU A 84 5.32 -2.98 -11.14
N GLU A 85 4.62 -2.16 -10.36
CA GLU A 85 3.54 -1.35 -10.89
C GLU A 85 3.29 -0.17 -9.96
N ILE A 86 2.98 0.99 -10.53
CA ILE A 86 2.63 2.18 -9.75
C ILE A 86 1.14 2.44 -9.96
N LEU A 87 0.39 2.43 -8.87
CA LEU A 87 -1.06 2.64 -8.88
C LEU A 87 -1.36 4.05 -8.36
N PRO A 88 -2.59 4.54 -8.58
CA PRO A 88 -2.93 5.89 -8.10
C PRO A 88 -2.73 6.10 -6.61
N ASP A 89 -2.89 5.04 -5.81
CA ASP A 89 -2.87 5.15 -4.36
C ASP A 89 -1.81 4.30 -3.69
N SER A 90 -0.95 3.64 -4.48
CA SER A 90 -0.03 2.66 -3.91
C SER A 90 1.03 2.26 -4.93
N VAL A 91 1.97 1.43 -4.50
CA VAL A 91 2.97 0.86 -5.38
C VAL A 91 3.07 -0.64 -5.12
N VAL A 92 3.21 -1.41 -6.19
CA VAL A 92 3.43 -2.85 -6.10
C VAL A 92 4.92 -3.08 -6.30
N LEU A 93 5.53 -3.75 -5.34
CA LEU A 93 6.95 -4.02 -5.31
C LEU A 93 7.19 -5.52 -5.26
N SER A 94 8.40 -5.94 -5.60
CA SER A 94 8.79 -7.33 -5.41
C SER A 94 10.20 -7.40 -4.84
N PHE A 95 10.42 -8.38 -3.99
CA PHE A 95 11.71 -8.63 -3.38
C PHE A 95 11.89 -10.14 -3.22
N GLN A 96 12.92 -10.67 -3.84
CA GLN A 96 13.23 -12.11 -3.77
C GLN A 96 12.01 -12.99 -4.08
N GLY A 97 11.29 -12.63 -5.14
CA GLY A 97 10.14 -13.40 -5.59
C GLY A 97 8.85 -13.13 -4.85
N THR A 98 8.85 -12.29 -3.83
CA THR A 98 7.66 -11.95 -3.07
C THR A 98 7.14 -10.60 -3.54
N ARG A 99 5.87 -10.58 -3.99
CA ARG A 99 5.20 -9.33 -4.36
C ARG A 99 4.46 -8.80 -3.15
N PHE A 100 4.50 -7.48 -2.99
CA PHE A 100 3.74 -6.83 -1.92
C PHE A 100 3.41 -5.41 -2.33
N ARG A 101 2.48 -4.82 -1.62
CA ARG A 101 1.93 -3.52 -1.95
C ARG A 101 2.12 -2.58 -0.77
N LEU A 102 2.54 -1.34 -1.05
CA LEU A 102 2.63 -0.27 -0.06
C LEU A 102 1.70 0.85 -0.46
N ARG A 103 0.95 1.38 0.47
CA ARG A 103 0.17 2.59 0.21
C ARG A 103 1.11 3.74 -0.08
N ALA A 104 0.65 4.68 -0.88
CA ALA A 104 1.45 5.85 -1.24
C ALA A 104 1.99 6.53 0.01
N LEU A 105 3.29 6.78 0.01
CA LEU A 105 4.02 7.48 1.07
C LEU A 105 4.07 6.75 2.41
N ASN A 106 3.65 5.47 2.45
CA ASN A 106 3.80 4.64 3.65
C ASN A 106 5.15 3.93 3.58
N SER A 107 6.10 4.43 4.35
CA SER A 107 7.41 3.78 4.43
C SER A 107 7.33 2.46 5.17
N TRP A 108 8.22 1.55 4.81
CA TRP A 108 8.40 0.30 5.53
C TRP A 108 9.74 0.36 6.25
N VAL A 109 9.71 0.23 7.56
CA VAL A 109 10.95 0.25 8.36
C VAL A 109 11.15 -1.13 8.94
N ASN A 110 12.26 -1.74 8.55
CA ASN A 110 12.63 -3.05 9.05
C ASN A 110 13.47 -2.87 10.31
N LEU A 111 12.87 -3.19 11.43
CA LEU A 111 13.55 -3.10 12.73
C LEU A 111 14.18 -4.47 13.12
#